data_38e59bc359eab1c52a76f8366d4d9429
#
_entry.id   38e59bc359eab1c52a76f8366d4d9429
#
_cell.length_a   1.000
_cell.length_b   1.000
_cell.length_c   1.000
_cell.angle_alpha   90.00
_cell.angle_beta   90.00
_cell.angle_gamma   90.00
#
_symmetry.space_group_name_H-M   'P 1'
#
loop_
_entity.id
_entity.type
_entity.pdbx_description
1 polymer ?
#
loop_
_entity_poly.entity_id
_entity_poly.type
_entity_poly.pdbx_seq_one_letter_code
_entity_poly.pdbx_strand_id
1 'polypeptide(L)'
;QRLAALAGAEQWSQCKARGERALALARLIDGEGEEGKRAKRPTPRPKLALRPTALSVTRIETLRRDPYSIYAERILKLKPLEPIGAEAGARESGILLHDVLSRFVIDHPSGALVPGAEAEITASAEAAFSELMRNAAFRAFTWPRHAFAMKQFIAWENSRRDDIKDIDTEQHGRLSLTLADDSTFTLTGVADRIEHHKDGSLIVVDYKSGRVPSPKEIKAGFSP
;
A
#
# COMPACT_ATOMS: atom_id res chain seq x y z
N GLN A 1 -30.57 -29.60 -31.60
CA GLN A 1 -30.48 -30.73 -32.58
C GLN A 1 -29.01 -31.02 -32.97
N ARG A 2 -28.20 -30.05 -33.40
CA ARG A 2 -26.79 -30.26 -33.87
C ARG A 2 -25.89 -30.84 -32.76
N LEU A 3 -26.02 -30.40 -31.50
CA LEU A 3 -25.21 -30.93 -30.36
C LEU A 3 -25.59 -32.34 -29.99
N ALA A 4 -26.87 -32.70 -30.06
CA ALA A 4 -27.33 -34.06 -29.81
C ALA A 4 -26.84 -35.04 -30.90
N ALA A 5 -26.72 -34.58 -32.17
CA ALA A 5 -26.16 -35.38 -33.26
C ALA A 5 -24.65 -35.60 -33.12
N LEU A 6 -23.91 -34.66 -32.51
CA LEU A 6 -22.46 -34.75 -32.30
C LEU A 6 -22.10 -35.61 -31.09
N ALA A 7 -22.87 -35.51 -30.02
CA ALA A 7 -22.57 -36.20 -28.73
C ALA A 7 -23.22 -37.58 -28.60
N GLY A 8 -24.17 -37.93 -29.48
CA GLY A 8 -25.06 -39.06 -29.29
C GLY A 8 -26.23 -38.74 -28.35
N ALA A 9 -27.38 -39.34 -28.61
CA ALA A 9 -28.64 -39.00 -27.90
C ALA A 9 -28.57 -39.26 -26.41
N GLU A 10 -27.92 -40.33 -26.00
CA GLU A 10 -27.79 -40.70 -24.59
C GLU A 10 -26.84 -39.75 -23.82
N GLN A 11 -25.66 -39.46 -24.36
CA GLN A 11 -24.72 -38.51 -23.74
C GLN A 11 -25.29 -37.08 -23.68
N TRP A 12 -26.03 -36.66 -24.71
CA TRP A 12 -26.73 -35.39 -24.71
C TRP A 12 -27.78 -35.32 -23.61
N SER A 13 -28.58 -36.39 -23.41
CA SER A 13 -29.57 -36.48 -22.35
C SER A 13 -28.93 -36.38 -20.96
N GLN A 14 -27.82 -37.07 -20.75
CA GLN A 14 -27.07 -37.01 -19.48
C GLN A 14 -26.46 -35.63 -19.24
N CYS A 15 -25.94 -34.96 -20.26
CA CYS A 15 -25.41 -33.57 -20.16
C CYS A 15 -26.53 -32.58 -19.79
N LYS A 16 -27.70 -32.74 -20.45
CA LYS A 16 -28.88 -31.91 -20.15
C LYS A 16 -29.35 -32.09 -18.71
N ALA A 17 -29.48 -33.33 -18.25
CA ALA A 17 -29.87 -33.61 -16.86
C ALA A 17 -28.89 -33.10 -15.81
N ARG A 18 -27.58 -33.12 -16.10
CA ARG A 18 -26.56 -32.46 -15.24
C ARG A 18 -26.71 -30.95 -15.22
N GLY A 19 -26.93 -30.33 -16.39
CA GLY A 19 -27.16 -28.89 -16.50
C GLY A 19 -28.41 -28.45 -15.75
N GLU A 20 -29.50 -29.17 -15.85
CA GLU A 20 -30.76 -28.91 -15.13
C GLU A 20 -30.56 -29.00 -13.60
N ARG A 21 -29.79 -30.00 -13.13
CA ARG A 21 -29.45 -30.10 -11.69
C ARG A 21 -28.58 -28.96 -11.21
N ALA A 22 -27.59 -28.55 -12.01
CA ALA A 22 -26.73 -27.40 -11.67
C ALA A 22 -27.52 -26.10 -11.61
N LEU A 23 -28.45 -25.88 -12.54
CA LEU A 23 -29.36 -24.74 -12.54
C LEU A 23 -30.31 -24.77 -11.33
N ALA A 24 -30.83 -25.93 -10.95
CA ALA A 24 -31.66 -26.07 -9.77
C ALA A 24 -30.91 -25.74 -8.47
N LEU A 25 -29.65 -26.16 -8.36
CA LEU A 25 -28.80 -25.80 -7.24
C LEU A 25 -28.47 -24.29 -7.22
N ALA A 26 -28.16 -23.69 -8.36
CA ALA A 26 -27.93 -22.25 -8.46
C ALA A 26 -29.17 -21.46 -8.01
N ARG A 27 -30.35 -21.85 -8.44
CA ARG A 27 -31.61 -21.23 -8.02
C ARG A 27 -31.89 -21.35 -6.52
N LEU A 28 -31.54 -22.49 -5.91
CA LEU A 28 -31.63 -22.66 -4.44
C LEU A 28 -30.68 -21.70 -3.71
N ILE A 29 -29.48 -21.48 -4.23
CA ILE A 29 -28.50 -20.55 -3.67
C ILE A 29 -28.96 -19.11 -3.86
N ASP A 30 -29.51 -18.79 -5.03
CA ASP A 30 -30.00 -17.45 -5.36
C ASP A 30 -31.37 -17.11 -4.72
N GLY A 31 -32.02 -18.06 -4.03
CA GLY A 31 -33.27 -17.83 -3.28
C GLY A 31 -34.45 -17.57 -4.20
N GLU A 32 -34.84 -18.54 -5.04
CA GLU A 32 -36.08 -18.43 -5.85
C GLU A 32 -37.30 -18.19 -4.95
N GLY A 33 -37.86 -16.99 -5.03
CA GLY A 33 -39.17 -16.63 -4.44
C GLY A 33 -39.19 -15.55 -3.38
N GLU A 34 -38.07 -15.17 -2.81
CA GLU A 34 -38.01 -13.91 -2.09
C GLU A 34 -37.45 -12.83 -3.03
N GLU A 35 -38.24 -11.78 -3.33
CA GLU A 35 -37.70 -10.56 -3.87
C GLU A 35 -36.53 -10.16 -2.99
N GLY A 36 -35.29 -10.33 -3.50
CA GLY A 36 -34.08 -10.12 -2.75
C GLY A 36 -34.12 -8.72 -2.12
N LYS A 37 -34.39 -8.65 -0.84
CA LYS A 37 -34.35 -7.39 -0.09
C LYS A 37 -32.97 -6.83 -0.31
N ARG A 38 -32.87 -5.73 -1.05
CA ARG A 38 -31.61 -5.04 -1.26
C ARG A 38 -30.93 -4.86 0.10
N ALA A 39 -29.79 -5.47 0.29
CA ALA A 39 -29.02 -5.30 1.50
C ALA A 39 -28.77 -3.80 1.72
N LYS A 40 -29.18 -3.30 2.87
CA LYS A 40 -28.87 -1.92 3.24
C LYS A 40 -27.36 -1.83 3.49
N ARG A 41 -26.75 -0.72 3.09
CA ARG A 41 -25.36 -0.44 3.41
C ARG A 41 -25.16 -0.59 4.93
N PRO A 42 -24.23 -1.43 5.39
CA PRO A 42 -24.01 -1.64 6.81
C PRO A 42 -23.55 -0.34 7.47
N THR A 43 -24.14 -0.02 8.62
CA THR A 43 -23.74 1.13 9.45
C THR A 43 -23.44 0.64 10.86
N PRO A 44 -22.32 -0.07 11.06
CA PRO A 44 -21.99 -0.65 12.35
C PRO A 44 -21.75 0.45 13.39
N ARG A 45 -22.26 0.21 14.61
CA ARG A 45 -22.05 1.09 15.78
C ARG A 45 -21.41 0.28 16.91
N PRO A 46 -20.08 0.00 16.81
CA PRO A 46 -19.42 -0.78 17.84
C PRO A 46 -19.42 -0.06 19.19
N LYS A 47 -19.45 -0.85 20.28
CA LYS A 47 -19.33 -0.33 21.64
C LYS A 47 -18.01 0.46 21.75
N LEU A 48 -18.02 1.52 22.58
CA LEU A 48 -16.85 2.41 22.72
C LEU A 48 -15.57 1.64 23.08
N ALA A 49 -15.67 0.68 24.00
CA ALA A 49 -14.54 -0.15 24.42
C ALA A 49 -13.91 -1.01 23.30
N LEU A 50 -14.59 -1.21 22.17
CA LEU A 50 -14.07 -1.95 21.03
C LEU A 50 -13.44 -1.05 19.96
N ARG A 51 -13.62 0.26 20.10
CA ARG A 51 -13.07 1.23 19.14
C ARG A 51 -11.57 1.38 19.35
N PRO A 52 -10.78 1.52 18.26
CA PRO A 52 -9.35 1.74 18.42
C PRO A 52 -9.08 3.07 19.11
N THR A 53 -8.21 3.05 20.12
CA THR A 53 -7.72 4.24 20.83
C THR A 53 -6.42 4.79 20.22
N ALA A 54 -5.89 4.12 19.21
CA ALA A 54 -4.73 4.55 18.45
C ALA A 54 -4.86 4.16 16.97
N LEU A 55 -4.45 5.06 16.09
CA LEU A 55 -4.34 4.82 14.65
C LEU A 55 -3.09 5.51 14.11
N SER A 56 -2.53 4.94 13.03
CA SER A 56 -1.49 5.64 12.27
C SER A 56 -2.09 6.74 11.39
N VAL A 57 -1.26 7.70 10.99
CA VAL A 57 -1.66 8.81 10.10
C VAL A 57 -2.35 8.27 8.83
N THR A 58 -1.79 7.25 8.21
CA THR A 58 -2.37 6.59 7.01
C THR A 58 -3.72 5.94 7.31
N ARG A 59 -3.93 5.43 8.54
CA ARG A 59 -5.22 4.84 8.94
C ARG A 59 -6.28 5.89 9.26
N ILE A 60 -5.89 7.09 9.65
CA ILE A 60 -6.82 8.22 9.75
C ILE A 60 -7.38 8.58 8.38
N GLU A 61 -6.55 8.57 7.34
CA GLU A 61 -7.03 8.77 5.99
C GLU A 61 -8.04 7.70 5.57
N THR A 62 -7.71 6.41 5.83
CA THR A 62 -8.64 5.30 5.61
C THR A 62 -9.95 5.52 6.38
N LEU A 63 -9.88 5.93 7.65
CA LEU A 63 -11.07 6.21 8.47
C LEU A 63 -11.95 7.31 7.87
N ARG A 64 -11.35 8.33 7.27
CA ARG A 64 -12.10 9.43 6.62
C ARG A 64 -12.76 9.00 5.32
N ARG A 65 -12.09 8.17 4.52
CA ARG A 65 -12.60 7.68 3.22
C ARG A 65 -13.62 6.55 3.39
N ASP A 66 -13.27 5.58 4.21
CA ASP A 66 -14.03 4.35 4.44
C ASP A 66 -13.91 3.88 5.88
N PRO A 67 -14.75 4.41 6.79
CA PRO A 67 -14.77 3.98 8.18
C PRO A 67 -15.03 2.49 8.37
N TYR A 68 -15.72 1.84 7.40
CA TYR A 68 -15.99 0.42 7.47
C TYR A 68 -14.72 -0.43 7.36
N SER A 69 -13.74 0.00 6.58
CA SER A 69 -12.43 -0.68 6.51
C SER A 69 -11.74 -0.74 7.87
N ILE A 70 -11.80 0.34 8.65
CA ILE A 70 -11.25 0.34 10.01
C ILE A 70 -12.05 -0.58 10.94
N TYR A 71 -13.38 -0.60 10.82
CA TYR A 71 -14.22 -1.53 11.56
C TYR A 71 -13.89 -2.99 11.22
N ALA A 72 -13.81 -3.32 9.95
CA ALA A 72 -13.48 -4.66 9.48
C ALA A 72 -12.11 -5.12 9.99
N GLU A 73 -11.09 -4.27 9.85
CA GLU A 73 -9.71 -4.59 10.21
C GLU A 73 -9.51 -4.64 11.74
N ARG A 74 -9.95 -3.60 12.46
CA ARG A 74 -9.60 -3.42 13.88
C ARG A 74 -10.55 -4.14 14.83
N ILE A 75 -11.82 -4.24 14.48
CA ILE A 75 -12.86 -4.81 15.33
C ILE A 75 -13.18 -6.24 14.90
N LEU A 76 -13.47 -6.47 13.62
CA LEU A 76 -13.75 -7.81 13.11
C LEU A 76 -12.48 -8.65 12.87
N LYS A 77 -11.30 -8.03 12.89
CA LYS A 77 -9.99 -8.66 12.62
C LYS A 77 -9.89 -9.33 11.25
N LEU A 78 -10.65 -8.81 10.29
CA LEU A 78 -10.60 -9.28 8.90
C LEU A 78 -9.34 -8.75 8.22
N LYS A 79 -8.72 -9.61 7.41
CA LYS A 79 -7.60 -9.24 6.55
C LYS A 79 -8.06 -9.32 5.10
N PRO A 80 -7.69 -8.35 4.24
CA PRO A 80 -7.92 -8.51 2.80
C PRO A 80 -7.21 -9.76 2.29
N LEU A 81 -7.87 -10.48 1.41
CA LEU A 81 -7.22 -11.55 0.66
C LEU A 81 -6.31 -10.93 -0.40
N GLU A 82 -5.15 -11.53 -0.59
CA GLU A 82 -4.30 -11.14 -1.70
C GLU A 82 -4.98 -11.50 -3.03
N PRO A 83 -4.94 -10.61 -4.04
CA PRO A 83 -5.51 -10.91 -5.35
C PRO A 83 -4.85 -12.19 -5.93
N ILE A 84 -5.66 -13.07 -6.52
CA ILE A 84 -5.14 -14.22 -7.24
C ILE A 84 -4.29 -13.72 -8.41
N GLY A 85 -3.03 -14.16 -8.49
CA GLY A 85 -2.09 -13.70 -9.53
C GLY A 85 -1.53 -12.30 -9.29
N ALA A 86 -1.62 -11.76 -8.07
CA ALA A 86 -0.88 -10.55 -7.72
C ALA A 86 0.60 -10.74 -8.09
N GLU A 87 1.14 -9.84 -8.86
CA GLU A 87 2.57 -9.85 -9.16
C GLU A 87 3.33 -9.71 -7.85
N ALA A 88 4.01 -10.82 -7.45
CA ALA A 88 4.95 -10.76 -6.36
C ALA A 88 6.00 -9.69 -6.71
N GLY A 89 6.10 -8.65 -5.89
CA GLY A 89 7.18 -7.68 -6.08
C GLY A 89 6.81 -6.19 -6.02
N ALA A 90 5.59 -5.76 -6.33
CA ALA A 90 5.29 -4.32 -6.32
C ALA A 90 5.40 -3.72 -4.90
N ARG A 91 4.84 -4.38 -3.89
CA ARG A 91 4.96 -3.98 -2.49
C ARG A 91 6.38 -4.20 -1.97
N GLU A 92 6.97 -5.35 -2.28
CA GLU A 92 8.33 -5.70 -1.88
C GLU A 92 9.35 -4.74 -2.47
N SER A 93 9.21 -4.39 -3.76
CA SER A 93 10.11 -3.44 -4.40
C SER A 93 10.02 -2.03 -3.78
N GLY A 94 8.85 -1.61 -3.33
CA GLY A 94 8.69 -0.37 -2.57
C GLY A 94 9.44 -0.39 -1.25
N ILE A 95 9.29 -1.47 -0.46
CA ILE A 95 10.00 -1.65 0.82
C ILE A 95 11.52 -1.65 0.61
N LEU A 96 12.01 -2.42 -0.38
CA LEU A 96 13.45 -2.48 -0.68
C LEU A 96 13.99 -1.12 -1.13
N LEU A 97 13.23 -0.35 -1.91
CA LEU A 97 13.65 0.99 -2.31
C LEU A 97 13.81 1.91 -1.11
N HIS A 98 12.83 1.94 -0.20
CA HIS A 98 12.91 2.74 1.03
C HIS A 98 14.12 2.33 1.89
N ASP A 99 14.37 1.02 2.04
CA ASP A 99 15.52 0.51 2.80
C ASP A 99 16.85 0.96 2.19
N VAL A 100 17.00 0.88 0.87
CA VAL A 100 18.20 1.36 0.16
C VAL A 100 18.41 2.86 0.35
N LEU A 101 17.35 3.67 0.17
CA LEU A 101 17.45 5.12 0.33
C LEU A 101 17.74 5.52 1.77
N SER A 102 17.10 4.87 2.74
CA SER A 102 17.30 5.11 4.17
C SER A 102 18.76 4.78 4.59
N ARG A 103 19.27 3.62 4.20
CA ARG A 103 20.67 3.23 4.47
C ARG A 103 21.65 4.19 3.86
N PHE A 104 21.46 4.57 2.60
CA PHE A 104 22.32 5.54 1.94
C PHE A 104 22.38 6.86 2.70
N VAL A 105 21.23 7.35 3.20
CA VAL A 105 21.19 8.58 3.99
C VAL A 105 21.85 8.43 5.35
N ILE A 106 21.70 7.27 6.00
CA ILE A 106 22.39 6.96 7.27
C ILE A 106 23.91 6.97 7.09
N ASP A 107 24.41 6.42 5.98
CA ASP A 107 25.84 6.38 5.69
C ASP A 107 26.38 7.76 5.28
N HIS A 108 25.50 8.67 4.82
CA HIS A 108 25.83 10.04 4.39
C HIS A 108 24.92 11.07 5.10
N PRO A 109 25.01 11.24 6.43
CA PRO A 109 24.04 12.03 7.19
C PRO A 109 24.14 13.55 6.96
N SER A 110 25.29 14.06 6.50
CA SER A 110 25.51 15.49 6.29
C SER A 110 26.60 15.77 5.27
N GLY A 111 26.66 17.01 4.78
CA GLY A 111 27.68 17.48 3.84
C GLY A 111 27.47 17.04 2.40
N ALA A 112 28.37 17.48 1.51
CA ALA A 112 28.33 17.13 0.09
C ALA A 112 28.59 15.65 -0.12
N LEU A 113 27.89 15.05 -1.08
CA LEU A 113 28.14 13.66 -1.47
C LEU A 113 29.52 13.52 -2.12
N VAL A 114 30.19 12.42 -1.79
CA VAL A 114 31.50 12.11 -2.38
C VAL A 114 31.35 11.66 -3.85
N PRO A 115 32.37 11.85 -4.69
CA PRO A 115 32.41 11.27 -6.02
C PRO A 115 32.22 9.73 -5.94
N GLY A 116 31.29 9.20 -6.74
CA GLY A 116 30.96 7.77 -6.71
C GLY A 116 29.67 7.40 -5.97
N ALA A 117 29.02 8.34 -5.28
CA ALA A 117 27.77 8.11 -4.56
C ALA A 117 26.66 7.47 -5.43
N GLU A 118 26.57 7.83 -6.72
CA GLU A 118 25.63 7.20 -7.66
C GLU A 118 25.95 5.71 -7.90
N ALA A 119 27.23 5.37 -8.02
CA ALA A 119 27.65 3.98 -8.17
C ALA A 119 27.41 3.16 -6.90
N GLU A 120 27.66 3.76 -5.73
CA GLU A 120 27.46 3.15 -4.42
C GLU A 120 25.98 2.80 -4.19
N ILE A 121 25.06 3.75 -4.36
CA ILE A 121 23.62 3.49 -4.17
C ILE A 121 23.09 2.49 -5.19
N THR A 122 23.62 2.52 -6.43
CA THR A 122 23.24 1.57 -7.47
C THR A 122 23.65 0.14 -7.09
N ALA A 123 24.90 -0.04 -6.63
CA ALA A 123 25.40 -1.34 -6.20
C ALA A 123 24.62 -1.88 -4.98
N SER A 124 24.32 -1.01 -4.01
CA SER A 124 23.50 -1.35 -2.84
C SER A 124 22.09 -1.80 -3.26
N ALA A 125 21.51 -1.11 -4.22
CA ALA A 125 20.20 -1.46 -4.75
C ALA A 125 20.24 -2.77 -5.55
N GLU A 126 21.24 -3.01 -6.41
CA GLU A 126 21.38 -4.27 -7.13
C GLU A 126 21.49 -5.46 -6.17
N ALA A 127 22.21 -5.30 -5.08
CA ALA A 127 22.30 -6.32 -4.04
C ALA A 127 20.94 -6.56 -3.34
N ALA A 128 20.26 -5.49 -2.93
CA ALA A 128 18.96 -5.57 -2.25
C ALA A 128 17.88 -6.20 -3.15
N PHE A 129 17.86 -5.86 -4.43
CA PHE A 129 16.89 -6.33 -5.40
C PHE A 129 17.24 -7.67 -6.07
N SER A 130 18.33 -8.33 -5.67
CA SER A 130 18.88 -9.52 -6.34
C SER A 130 17.85 -10.63 -6.57
N GLU A 131 16.98 -10.91 -5.61
CA GLU A 131 15.92 -11.93 -5.74
C GLU A 131 14.86 -11.52 -6.78
N LEU A 132 14.40 -10.26 -6.73
CA LEU A 132 13.42 -9.74 -7.69
C LEU A 132 14.02 -9.67 -9.10
N MET A 133 15.31 -9.47 -9.22
CA MET A 133 16.05 -9.45 -10.48
C MET A 133 16.10 -10.82 -11.17
N ARG A 134 15.75 -11.91 -10.49
CA ARG A 134 15.57 -13.24 -11.14
C ARG A 134 14.36 -13.26 -12.07
N ASN A 135 13.35 -12.44 -11.81
CA ASN A 135 12.19 -12.31 -12.68
C ASN A 135 12.54 -11.46 -13.92
N ALA A 136 12.39 -12.05 -15.11
CA ALA A 136 12.74 -11.38 -16.38
C ALA A 136 11.88 -10.13 -16.63
N ALA A 137 10.58 -10.17 -16.28
CA ALA A 137 9.70 -9.01 -16.42
C ALA A 137 10.10 -7.88 -15.46
N PHE A 138 10.47 -8.20 -14.22
CA PHE A 138 10.98 -7.22 -13.28
C PHE A 138 12.25 -6.54 -13.82
N ARG A 139 13.24 -7.31 -14.31
CA ARG A 139 14.46 -6.76 -14.91
C ARG A 139 14.19 -5.85 -16.10
N ALA A 140 13.24 -6.25 -16.96
CA ALA A 140 12.99 -5.52 -18.20
C ALA A 140 12.16 -4.23 -17.99
N PHE A 141 11.19 -4.24 -17.06
CA PHE A 141 10.19 -3.18 -16.97
C PHE A 141 10.22 -2.40 -15.65
N THR A 142 10.59 -3.03 -14.54
CA THR A 142 10.54 -2.41 -13.22
C THR A 142 11.90 -1.87 -12.78
N TRP A 143 12.95 -2.67 -12.91
CA TRP A 143 14.30 -2.27 -12.53
C TRP A 143 14.80 -0.98 -13.18
N PRO A 144 14.61 -0.71 -14.48
CA PRO A 144 15.05 0.55 -15.08
C PRO A 144 14.44 1.80 -14.44
N ARG A 145 13.21 1.68 -13.92
CA ARG A 145 12.54 2.77 -13.19
C ARG A 145 13.20 3.02 -11.84
N HIS A 146 13.56 1.96 -11.12
CA HIS A 146 14.28 2.09 -9.85
C HIS A 146 15.69 2.65 -10.05
N ALA A 147 16.43 2.17 -11.06
CA ALA A 147 17.74 2.71 -11.40
C ALA A 147 17.67 4.21 -11.75
N PHE A 148 16.66 4.61 -12.53
CA PHE A 148 16.42 6.02 -12.82
C PHE A 148 16.05 6.83 -11.57
N ALA A 149 15.21 6.29 -10.68
CA ALA A 149 14.82 6.95 -9.44
C ALA A 149 16.04 7.18 -8.52
N MET A 150 16.96 6.24 -8.41
CA MET A 150 18.22 6.40 -7.65
C MET A 150 19.12 7.48 -8.22
N LYS A 151 19.24 7.56 -9.54
CA LYS A 151 19.98 8.63 -10.19
C LYS A 151 19.35 10.00 -9.90
N GLN A 152 18.01 10.11 -10.00
CA GLN A 152 17.31 11.34 -9.67
C GLN A 152 17.45 11.69 -8.18
N PHE A 153 17.44 10.69 -7.31
CA PHE A 153 17.65 10.87 -5.89
C PHE A 153 19.04 11.48 -5.60
N ILE A 154 20.11 10.97 -6.19
CA ILE A 154 21.46 11.53 -6.03
C ILE A 154 21.53 12.96 -6.56
N ALA A 155 20.93 13.26 -7.71
CA ALA A 155 20.89 14.60 -8.25
C ALA A 155 20.12 15.57 -7.31
N TRP A 156 19.00 15.11 -6.75
CA TRP A 156 18.21 15.85 -5.78
C TRP A 156 18.98 16.08 -4.47
N GLU A 157 19.66 15.06 -3.94
CA GLU A 157 20.53 15.19 -2.77
C GLU A 157 21.61 16.25 -2.98
N ASN A 158 22.33 16.19 -4.07
CA ASN A 158 23.40 17.14 -4.39
C ASN A 158 22.89 18.60 -4.47
N SER A 159 21.64 18.81 -4.86
CA SER A 159 21.09 20.15 -5.02
C SER A 159 20.69 20.84 -3.71
N ARG A 160 20.67 20.11 -2.57
CA ARG A 160 20.05 20.61 -1.33
C ARG A 160 20.86 20.40 -0.05
N ARG A 161 21.88 19.55 -0.09
CA ARG A 161 22.66 19.17 1.11
C ARG A 161 23.38 20.34 1.79
N ASP A 162 23.67 21.40 1.05
CA ASP A 162 24.36 22.57 1.62
C ASP A 162 23.57 23.24 2.75
N ASP A 163 22.24 23.19 2.72
CA ASP A 163 21.39 23.79 3.73
C ASP A 163 21.02 22.85 4.88
N ILE A 164 21.33 21.54 4.72
CA ILE A 164 21.00 20.51 5.71
C ILE A 164 22.11 20.44 6.75
N LYS A 165 21.74 20.50 8.02
CA LYS A 165 22.63 20.32 9.17
C LYS A 165 22.75 18.84 9.56
N ASP A 166 21.59 18.14 9.62
CA ASP A 166 21.48 16.77 10.05
C ASP A 166 20.22 16.11 9.50
N ILE A 167 20.20 14.77 9.40
CA ILE A 167 19.09 14.00 8.85
C ILE A 167 18.78 12.82 9.79
N ASP A 168 17.54 12.73 10.20
CA ASP A 168 17.00 11.54 10.85
C ASP A 168 16.21 10.70 9.84
N THR A 169 16.32 9.37 9.93
CA THR A 169 15.57 8.43 9.10
C THR A 169 14.67 7.55 9.96
N GLU A 170 13.55 7.08 9.39
CA GLU A 170 12.61 6.14 10.04
C GLU A 170 12.15 6.60 11.44
N GLN A 171 11.92 7.89 11.60
CA GLN A 171 11.58 8.46 12.89
C GLN A 171 10.13 8.19 13.29
N HIS A 172 9.96 7.55 14.44
CA HIS A 172 8.65 7.26 15.02
C HIS A 172 8.10 8.48 15.75
N GLY A 173 6.95 8.97 15.31
CA GLY A 173 6.19 10.05 15.92
C GLY A 173 4.96 9.54 16.67
N ARG A 174 4.63 10.21 17.76
CA ARG A 174 3.40 9.98 18.53
C ARG A 174 2.81 11.31 18.99
N LEU A 175 1.50 11.47 18.76
CA LEU A 175 0.72 12.61 19.23
C LEU A 175 -0.48 12.08 20.04
N SER A 176 -0.58 12.49 21.30
CA SER A 176 -1.74 12.19 22.15
C SER A 176 -2.74 13.32 22.08
N LEU A 177 -3.99 13.01 21.77
CA LEU A 177 -5.11 13.93 21.67
C LEU A 177 -6.13 13.60 22.76
N THR A 178 -6.56 14.61 23.53
CA THR A 178 -7.67 14.47 24.46
C THR A 178 -8.98 14.65 23.69
N LEU A 179 -9.86 13.67 23.79
CA LEU A 179 -11.18 13.69 23.16
C LEU A 179 -12.20 14.41 24.06
N ALA A 180 -13.38 14.69 23.53
CA ALA A 180 -14.43 15.40 24.24
C ALA A 180 -14.99 14.67 25.49
N ASP A 181 -14.74 13.38 25.60
CA ASP A 181 -15.09 12.52 26.74
C ASP A 181 -13.92 12.28 27.71
N ASP A 182 -12.90 13.14 27.66
CA ASP A 182 -11.65 13.07 28.41
C ASP A 182 -10.80 11.80 28.15
N SER A 183 -11.20 10.96 27.23
CA SER A 183 -10.38 9.82 26.81
C SER A 183 -9.21 10.27 25.92
N THR A 184 -8.15 9.46 25.89
CA THR A 184 -6.96 9.75 25.07
C THR A 184 -6.99 8.94 23.79
N PHE A 185 -6.80 9.63 22.66
CA PHE A 185 -6.55 9.01 21.38
C PHE A 185 -5.10 9.26 20.94
N THR A 186 -4.42 8.21 20.50
CA THR A 186 -3.02 8.31 20.07
C THR A 186 -2.91 8.24 18.55
N LEU A 187 -2.34 9.27 17.96
CA LEU A 187 -1.93 9.27 16.56
C LEU A 187 -0.46 8.86 16.48
N THR A 188 -0.14 7.91 15.59
CA THR A 188 1.23 7.45 15.37
C THR A 188 1.61 7.64 13.90
N GLY A 189 2.90 7.83 13.65
CA GLY A 189 3.45 7.90 12.30
C GLY A 189 4.93 7.52 12.31
N VAL A 190 5.42 7.17 11.15
CA VAL A 190 6.85 7.02 10.89
C VAL A 190 7.16 7.99 9.75
N ALA A 191 8.16 8.83 9.93
CA ALA A 191 8.66 9.69 8.88
C ALA A 191 9.85 8.98 8.22
N ASP A 192 9.81 8.79 6.91
CA ASP A 192 10.92 8.18 6.18
C ASP A 192 12.21 8.97 6.40
N ARG A 193 12.08 10.31 6.43
CA ARG A 193 13.20 11.21 6.64
C ARG A 193 12.75 12.54 7.26
N ILE A 194 13.49 13.04 8.23
CA ILE A 194 13.37 14.39 8.78
C ILE A 194 14.69 15.11 8.59
N GLU A 195 14.66 16.27 7.93
CA GLU A 195 15.82 17.12 7.75
C GLU A 195 15.80 18.27 8.72
N HIS A 196 16.91 18.45 9.42
CA HIS A 196 17.19 19.59 10.26
C HIS A 196 18.01 20.60 9.45
N HIS A 197 17.43 21.72 9.11
CA HIS A 197 18.11 22.75 8.32
C HIS A 197 18.93 23.70 9.18
N LYS A 198 19.93 24.34 8.61
CA LYS A 198 20.82 25.29 9.29
C LYS A 198 20.09 26.53 9.82
N ASP A 199 18.97 26.90 9.21
CA ASP A 199 18.08 27.98 9.65
C ASP A 199 17.15 27.60 10.79
N GLY A 200 17.20 26.35 11.27
CA GLY A 200 16.35 25.79 12.31
C GLY A 200 15.02 25.24 11.82
N SER A 201 14.73 25.29 10.54
CA SER A 201 13.53 24.68 9.97
C SER A 201 13.65 23.13 9.91
N LEU A 202 12.49 22.46 9.93
CA LEU A 202 12.37 21.00 9.76
C LEU A 202 11.61 20.72 8.47
N ILE A 203 12.13 19.77 7.68
CA ILE A 203 11.44 19.26 6.50
C ILE A 203 11.22 17.78 6.66
N VAL A 204 9.96 17.34 6.54
CA VAL A 204 9.61 15.93 6.51
C VAL A 204 9.52 15.49 5.06
N VAL A 205 10.28 14.47 4.70
CA VAL A 205 10.32 13.87 3.37
C VAL A 205 9.74 12.46 3.45
N ASP A 206 8.88 12.14 2.49
CA ASP A 206 8.28 10.82 2.32
C ASP A 206 8.58 10.34 0.90
N TYR A 207 9.17 9.16 0.78
CA TYR A 207 9.55 8.60 -0.50
C TYR A 207 8.38 7.84 -1.12
N LYS A 208 8.03 8.17 -2.36
CA LYS A 208 6.94 7.53 -3.09
C LYS A 208 7.46 6.85 -4.35
N SER A 209 7.38 5.54 -4.39
CA SER A 209 7.67 4.74 -5.59
C SER A 209 6.51 4.71 -6.60
N GLY A 210 5.33 5.19 -6.20
CA GLY A 210 4.11 5.24 -6.99
C GLY A 210 3.67 6.65 -7.34
N ARG A 211 2.33 6.84 -7.38
CA ARG A 211 1.74 8.15 -7.66
C ARG A 211 2.01 9.14 -6.54
N VAL A 212 2.52 10.31 -6.89
CA VAL A 212 2.67 11.43 -5.97
C VAL A 212 1.32 12.17 -5.83
N PRO A 213 0.90 12.54 -4.60
CA PRO A 213 -0.33 13.30 -4.39
C PRO A 213 -0.25 14.67 -5.04
N SER A 214 -1.34 15.11 -5.63
CA SER A 214 -1.45 16.46 -6.16
C SER A 214 -1.53 17.49 -5.02
N PRO A 215 -1.14 18.77 -5.26
CA PRO A 215 -1.27 19.82 -4.25
C PRO A 215 -2.69 20.00 -3.72
N LYS A 216 -3.71 19.69 -4.52
CA LYS A 216 -5.12 19.73 -4.09
C LYS A 216 -5.44 18.60 -3.11
N GLU A 217 -4.93 17.40 -3.36
CA GLU A 217 -5.08 16.24 -2.46
C GLU A 217 -4.38 16.49 -1.13
N ILE A 218 -3.16 17.02 -1.16
CA ILE A 218 -2.40 17.38 0.06
C ILE A 218 -3.17 18.43 0.88
N LYS A 219 -3.67 19.52 0.26
CA LYS A 219 -4.47 20.53 0.95
C LYS A 219 -5.76 19.99 1.54
N ALA A 220 -6.37 19.00 0.91
CA ALA A 220 -7.55 18.32 1.42
C ALA A 220 -7.24 17.28 2.52
N GLY A 221 -5.96 17.02 2.83
CA GLY A 221 -5.49 16.04 3.79
C GLY A 221 -5.65 14.60 3.27
N PHE A 222 -5.49 14.40 1.98
CA PHE A 222 -5.45 13.08 1.37
C PHE A 222 -4.07 12.80 0.77
N SER A 223 -3.58 11.58 1.00
CA SER A 223 -2.44 11.00 0.32
C SER A 223 -2.92 9.81 -0.54
N PRO A 224 -2.42 9.59 -1.73
CA PRO A 224 -2.79 8.44 -2.56
C PRO A 224 -2.29 7.13 -2.00
#